data_506663732c516e8360cbe6ea94fc2385
#
_entry.id   506663732c516e8360cbe6ea94fc2385
#
_cell.length_a   1.000
_cell.length_b   1.000
_cell.length_c   1.000
_cell.angle_alpha   90.00
_cell.angle_beta   90.00
_cell.angle_gamma   90.00
#
_symmetry.space_group_name_H-M   'P 1'
#
loop_
_entity.id
_entity.type
_entity.pdbx_description
1 polymer ?
#
loop_
_entity_poly.entity_id
_entity_poly.type
_entity_poly.pdbx_seq_one_letter_code
_entity_poly.pdbx_strand_id
1 'polypeptide(L)'
;PYTVKSMTLRNRIVMTPIGTNFAEHTGEVNERIIDYYKQRAKGGTGLITIEAASVYSPQGASGSYQLRIDHDNYIPGLYRLCESIHDCGSKISILLNHAGSAANGKITNIQPVSASDIPSRVGGDIPRALTTDEIYTIVDKFAEAAKRAVTAGFDAVEIQAGHGYLLNQFLSPTTNDRTDEFGGSKENRAPVSYTHLTLPTT
;
A
#
# COMPACT_ATOMS: atom_id res chain seq x y z
N PRO A 1 -27.52 4.23 0.76
CA PRO A 1 -26.42 4.01 1.68
C PRO A 1 -26.06 2.53 1.82
N TYR A 2 -24.82 2.25 2.16
CA TYR A 2 -24.31 0.91 2.41
C TYR A 2 -23.34 0.95 3.60
N THR A 3 -23.52 0.04 4.56
CA THR A 3 -22.71 0.03 5.80
C THR A 3 -21.80 -1.17 5.83
N VAL A 4 -20.51 -0.93 6.10
CA VAL A 4 -19.47 -1.94 6.33
C VAL A 4 -18.91 -1.71 7.73
N LYS A 5 -19.20 -2.61 8.66
CA LYS A 5 -18.89 -2.42 10.09
C LYS A 5 -19.41 -1.05 10.59
N SER A 6 -18.54 -0.17 11.05
CA SER A 6 -18.87 1.19 11.53
C SER A 6 -18.92 2.24 10.40
N MET A 7 -18.43 1.95 9.21
CA MET A 7 -18.35 2.89 8.10
C MET A 7 -19.65 2.85 7.25
N THR A 8 -20.33 3.98 7.12
CA THR A 8 -21.52 4.12 6.25
C THR A 8 -21.17 4.93 5.01
N LEU A 9 -21.37 4.33 3.84
CA LEU A 9 -21.20 4.96 2.52
C LEU A 9 -22.51 5.56 2.06
N ARG A 10 -22.46 6.75 1.43
CA ARG A 10 -23.65 7.40 0.85
C ARG A 10 -24.29 6.60 -0.31
N ASN A 11 -23.47 5.78 -1.00
CA ASN A 11 -23.90 4.85 -2.06
C ASN A 11 -22.88 3.71 -2.20
N ARG A 12 -23.08 2.81 -3.18
CA ARG A 12 -22.23 1.63 -3.45
C ARG A 12 -21.21 1.84 -4.57
N ILE A 13 -20.98 3.10 -4.99
CA ILE A 13 -19.96 3.42 -5.99
C ILE A 13 -18.61 3.53 -5.28
N VAL A 14 -17.67 2.70 -5.67
CA VAL A 14 -16.30 2.67 -5.13
C VAL A 14 -15.33 2.96 -6.25
N MET A 15 -14.47 3.95 -6.06
CA MET A 15 -13.30 4.16 -6.90
C MET A 15 -12.16 3.29 -6.41
N THR A 16 -11.72 2.35 -7.23
CA THR A 16 -10.56 1.49 -6.93
C THR A 16 -9.25 2.26 -7.08
N PRO A 17 -8.17 1.83 -6.40
CA PRO A 17 -6.90 2.53 -6.45
C PRO A 17 -6.26 2.47 -7.84
N ILE A 18 -5.73 3.59 -8.28
CA ILE A 18 -4.97 3.73 -9.53
C ILE A 18 -3.77 4.64 -9.30
N GLY A 19 -2.57 4.18 -9.67
CA GLY A 19 -1.34 4.97 -9.55
C GLY A 19 -1.35 6.16 -10.51
N THR A 20 -1.38 7.36 -9.98
CA THR A 20 -1.40 8.61 -10.77
C THR A 20 0.01 9.13 -11.05
N ASN A 21 0.97 8.82 -10.21
CA ASN A 21 2.30 9.44 -10.17
C ASN A 21 2.23 10.97 -10.04
N PHE A 22 1.29 11.48 -9.27
CA PHE A 22 1.09 12.92 -9.06
C PHE A 22 1.66 13.43 -7.74
N ALA A 23 2.19 12.53 -6.87
CA ALA A 23 2.86 12.95 -5.65
C ALA A 23 4.08 13.84 -5.94
N GLU A 24 4.58 14.52 -4.93
CA GLU A 24 5.90 15.14 -5.02
C GLU A 24 6.98 14.06 -5.21
N HIS A 25 8.14 14.46 -5.70
CA HIS A 25 9.28 13.55 -5.86
C HIS A 25 9.67 12.87 -4.53
N THR A 26 9.45 13.53 -3.43
CA THR A 26 9.68 13.05 -2.06
C THR A 26 8.54 12.22 -1.48
N GLY A 27 7.40 12.12 -2.21
CA GLY A 27 6.26 11.27 -1.87
C GLY A 27 5.13 11.96 -1.11
N GLU A 28 5.21 13.29 -0.91
CA GLU A 28 4.16 14.08 -0.27
C GLU A 28 2.94 14.28 -1.18
N VAL A 29 1.81 14.47 -0.52
CA VAL A 29 0.58 14.96 -1.14
C VAL A 29 0.75 16.42 -1.57
N ASN A 30 0.34 16.72 -2.80
CA ASN A 30 0.28 18.08 -3.34
C ASN A 30 -1.14 18.44 -3.82
N GLU A 31 -1.34 19.68 -4.24
CA GLU A 31 -2.65 20.16 -4.70
C GLU A 31 -3.19 19.36 -5.90
N ARG A 32 -2.30 18.88 -6.78
CA ARG A 32 -2.69 18.07 -7.94
C ARG A 32 -3.36 16.75 -7.55
N ILE A 33 -2.83 16.04 -6.54
CA ILE A 33 -3.44 14.83 -5.99
C ILE A 33 -4.78 15.16 -5.32
N ILE A 34 -4.82 16.22 -4.50
CA ILE A 34 -6.03 16.65 -3.81
C ILE A 34 -7.13 16.94 -4.83
N ASP A 35 -6.85 17.75 -5.85
CA ASP A 35 -7.83 18.08 -6.88
C ASP A 35 -8.28 16.85 -7.66
N TYR A 36 -7.35 15.95 -8.01
CA TYR A 36 -7.67 14.73 -8.72
C TYR A 36 -8.73 13.91 -7.99
N TYR A 37 -8.57 13.63 -6.72
CA TYR A 37 -9.50 12.83 -5.94
C TYR A 37 -10.76 13.62 -5.55
N LYS A 38 -10.63 14.91 -5.25
CA LYS A 38 -11.75 15.80 -4.93
C LYS A 38 -12.79 15.88 -6.05
N GLN A 39 -12.36 15.91 -7.32
CA GLN A 39 -13.28 15.88 -8.47
C GLN A 39 -14.11 14.58 -8.51
N ARG A 40 -13.55 13.43 -8.15
CA ARG A 40 -14.27 12.15 -8.07
C ARG A 40 -15.25 12.14 -6.89
N ALA A 41 -14.85 12.71 -5.76
CA ALA A 41 -15.73 12.88 -4.61
C ALA A 41 -16.93 13.81 -4.93
N LYS A 42 -16.68 14.96 -5.56
CA LYS A 42 -17.74 15.86 -6.06
C LYS A 42 -18.68 15.17 -7.04
N GLY A 43 -18.16 14.25 -7.88
CA GLY A 43 -18.94 13.44 -8.80
C GLY A 43 -19.86 12.41 -8.14
N GLY A 44 -19.80 12.27 -6.80
CA GLY A 44 -20.75 11.43 -6.07
C GLY A 44 -20.22 10.05 -5.66
N THR A 45 -18.93 9.74 -5.82
CA THR A 45 -18.34 8.47 -5.38
C THR A 45 -18.53 8.26 -3.89
N GLY A 46 -18.99 7.07 -3.46
CA GLY A 46 -19.25 6.75 -2.06
C GLY A 46 -17.98 6.47 -1.26
N LEU A 47 -17.04 5.70 -1.83
CA LEU A 47 -15.74 5.41 -1.27
C LEU A 47 -14.65 5.61 -2.33
N ILE A 48 -13.58 6.28 -1.97
CA ILE A 48 -12.40 6.46 -2.83
C ILE A 48 -11.22 5.78 -2.18
N THR A 49 -10.65 4.76 -2.82
CA THR A 49 -9.37 4.21 -2.42
C THR A 49 -8.24 4.94 -3.14
N ILE A 50 -7.40 5.59 -2.35
CA ILE A 50 -6.23 6.33 -2.83
C ILE A 50 -5.19 5.33 -3.35
N GLU A 51 -4.41 5.77 -4.33
CA GLU A 51 -3.34 5.01 -4.96
C GLU A 51 -2.35 4.37 -3.97
N ALA A 52 -1.58 3.40 -4.47
CA ALA A 52 -0.60 2.68 -3.68
C ALA A 52 0.43 3.61 -3.02
N ALA A 53 0.39 3.69 -1.70
CA ALA A 53 1.38 4.40 -0.89
C ALA A 53 2.45 3.43 -0.39
N SER A 54 3.73 3.80 -0.55
CA SER A 54 4.85 2.99 -0.07
C SER A 54 4.90 3.02 1.46
N VAL A 55 4.93 1.82 2.06
CA VAL A 55 5.06 1.65 3.52
C VAL A 55 6.51 1.60 3.98
N TYR A 56 7.46 1.47 3.03
CA TYR A 56 8.90 1.39 3.31
C TYR A 56 9.70 1.87 2.11
N SER A 57 10.03 3.16 2.04
CA SER A 57 10.80 3.73 0.94
C SER A 57 12.26 3.95 1.35
N PRO A 58 13.21 3.79 0.41
CA PRO A 58 13.04 3.52 -1.01
C PRO A 58 12.83 2.04 -1.35
N GLN A 59 13.08 1.09 -0.44
CA GLN A 59 13.09 -0.35 -0.71
C GLN A 59 11.75 -0.87 -1.27
N GLY A 60 10.63 -0.40 -0.73
CA GLY A 60 9.29 -0.80 -1.14
C GLY A 60 8.63 0.09 -2.19
N ALA A 61 9.36 1.08 -2.73
CA ALA A 61 8.81 2.00 -3.71
C ALA A 61 8.76 1.36 -5.11
N SER A 62 7.69 1.63 -5.85
CA SER A 62 7.51 1.19 -7.24
C SER A 62 7.86 2.28 -8.27
N GLY A 63 8.00 3.54 -7.87
CA GLY A 63 8.27 4.67 -8.77
C GLY A 63 8.65 5.95 -8.06
N SER A 64 9.10 6.95 -8.86
CA SER A 64 9.69 8.21 -8.36
C SER A 64 8.69 9.19 -7.76
N TYR A 65 7.44 9.15 -8.20
CA TYR A 65 6.37 10.07 -7.77
C TYR A 65 5.23 9.32 -7.09
N GLN A 66 5.58 8.24 -6.39
CA GLN A 66 4.64 7.45 -5.62
C GLN A 66 4.40 8.09 -4.26
N LEU A 67 3.15 8.08 -3.80
CA LEU A 67 2.80 8.47 -2.44
C LEU A 67 3.57 7.62 -1.41
N ARG A 68 3.88 8.23 -0.27
CA ARG A 68 4.53 7.59 0.86
C ARG A 68 3.71 7.75 2.13
N ILE A 69 3.82 6.76 3.01
CA ILE A 69 3.20 6.73 4.34
C ILE A 69 4.14 6.07 5.38
N ASP A 70 5.39 5.94 5.04
CA ASP A 70 6.42 5.27 5.84
C ASP A 70 7.02 6.16 6.95
N HIS A 71 6.64 7.43 7.03
CA HIS A 71 7.09 8.37 8.06
C HIS A 71 5.98 9.35 8.47
N ASP A 72 6.04 9.85 9.71
CA ASP A 72 5.03 10.75 10.27
C ASP A 72 4.95 12.11 9.55
N ASN A 73 6.02 12.52 8.87
CA ASN A 73 6.04 13.75 8.06
C ASN A 73 4.99 13.75 6.93
N TYR A 74 4.49 12.59 6.51
CA TYR A 74 3.45 12.48 5.48
C TYR A 74 2.04 12.71 6.02
N ILE A 75 1.83 12.59 7.34
CA ILE A 75 0.52 12.72 7.98
C ILE A 75 -0.17 14.04 7.65
N PRO A 76 0.49 15.23 7.75
CA PRO A 76 -0.21 16.49 7.47
C PRO A 76 -0.76 16.62 6.05
N GLY A 77 -0.01 16.16 5.03
CA GLY A 77 -0.47 16.15 3.64
C GLY A 77 -1.63 15.17 3.42
N LEU A 78 -1.52 13.98 3.98
CA LEU A 78 -2.56 12.95 3.92
C LEU A 78 -3.84 13.39 4.65
N TYR A 79 -3.70 14.09 5.79
CA TYR A 79 -4.83 14.68 6.52
C TYR A 79 -5.59 15.70 5.65
N ARG A 80 -4.89 16.63 4.99
CA ARG A 80 -5.52 17.60 4.08
C ARG A 80 -6.27 16.91 2.93
N LEU A 81 -5.72 15.81 2.41
CA LEU A 81 -6.40 15.01 1.39
C LEU A 81 -7.67 14.40 1.96
N CYS A 82 -7.64 13.78 3.14
CA CYS A 82 -8.83 13.21 3.79
C CYS A 82 -9.92 14.26 4.01
N GLU A 83 -9.60 15.40 4.60
CA GLU A 83 -10.54 16.52 4.82
C GLU A 83 -11.21 16.94 3.50
N SER A 84 -10.41 17.13 2.43
CA SER A 84 -10.94 17.57 1.14
C SER A 84 -11.95 16.59 0.51
N ILE A 85 -11.81 15.30 0.81
CA ILE A 85 -12.71 14.24 0.33
C ILE A 85 -13.94 14.12 1.23
N HIS A 86 -13.76 14.22 2.55
CA HIS A 86 -14.84 14.23 3.53
C HIS A 86 -15.78 15.41 3.33
N ASP A 87 -15.25 16.62 3.03
CA ASP A 87 -16.04 17.81 2.71
C ASP A 87 -16.97 17.61 1.50
N CYS A 88 -16.63 16.68 0.61
CA CYS A 88 -17.49 16.29 -0.51
C CYS A 88 -18.46 15.14 -0.16
N GLY A 89 -18.50 14.67 1.08
CA GLY A 89 -19.37 13.60 1.57
C GLY A 89 -18.98 12.18 1.11
N SER A 90 -17.75 11.97 0.65
CA SER A 90 -17.21 10.64 0.33
C SER A 90 -16.41 10.08 1.51
N LYS A 91 -16.35 8.76 1.61
CA LYS A 91 -15.40 8.05 2.45
C LYS A 91 -14.11 7.80 1.70
N ILE A 92 -13.00 7.66 2.44
CA ILE A 92 -11.66 7.54 1.88
C ILE A 92 -10.90 6.38 2.51
N SER A 93 -10.23 5.58 1.67
CA SER A 93 -9.24 4.57 2.07
C SER A 93 -7.94 4.77 1.34
N ILE A 94 -6.86 4.13 1.79
CA ILE A 94 -5.54 4.18 1.15
C ILE A 94 -5.01 2.77 0.92
N LEU A 95 -4.41 2.52 -0.26
CA LEU A 95 -3.77 1.25 -0.57
C LEU A 95 -2.34 1.23 -0.04
N LEU A 96 -2.06 0.38 0.94
CA LEU A 96 -0.72 0.16 1.49
C LEU A 96 0.04 -0.84 0.63
N ASN A 97 1.26 -0.48 0.21
CA ASN A 97 2.03 -1.26 -0.75
C ASN A 97 3.52 -1.34 -0.40
N HIS A 98 4.10 -2.49 -0.73
CA HIS A 98 5.54 -2.71 -0.88
C HIS A 98 5.78 -3.40 -2.21
N ALA A 99 6.60 -2.79 -3.08
CA ALA A 99 6.76 -3.27 -4.45
C ALA A 99 7.42 -4.65 -4.57
N GLY A 100 8.26 -5.02 -3.60
CA GLY A 100 8.99 -6.29 -3.67
C GLY A 100 9.91 -6.33 -4.89
N SER A 101 9.95 -7.47 -5.60
CA SER A 101 10.72 -7.64 -6.85
C SER A 101 10.25 -6.75 -8.00
N ALA A 102 9.07 -6.12 -7.89
CA ALA A 102 8.58 -5.15 -8.88
C ALA A 102 9.13 -3.73 -8.66
N ALA A 103 9.93 -3.50 -7.61
CA ALA A 103 10.67 -2.26 -7.44
C ALA A 103 11.70 -2.09 -8.57
N ASN A 104 11.89 -0.85 -9.01
CA ASN A 104 12.89 -0.53 -10.03
C ASN A 104 14.17 -0.06 -9.36
N GLY A 105 15.20 -0.91 -9.34
CA GLY A 105 16.49 -0.63 -8.70
C GLY A 105 17.21 0.60 -9.28
N LYS A 106 16.97 0.95 -10.54
CA LYS A 106 17.53 2.16 -11.16
C LYS A 106 16.88 3.45 -10.63
N ILE A 107 15.62 3.37 -10.16
CA ILE A 107 14.91 4.50 -9.57
C ILE A 107 15.21 4.59 -8.08
N THR A 108 15.21 3.46 -7.38
CA THR A 108 15.40 3.40 -5.93
C THR A 108 16.85 3.45 -5.51
N ASN A 109 17.82 3.18 -6.41
CA ASN A 109 19.23 2.96 -6.15
C ASN A 109 19.51 1.82 -5.14
N ILE A 110 18.58 0.90 -5.01
CA ILE A 110 18.67 -0.25 -4.09
C ILE A 110 18.25 -1.50 -4.84
N GLN A 111 18.95 -2.62 -4.60
CA GLN A 111 18.55 -3.91 -5.12
C GLN A 111 17.15 -4.26 -4.59
N PRO A 112 16.18 -4.63 -5.45
CA PRO A 112 14.88 -5.09 -5.02
C PRO A 112 14.97 -6.26 -4.04
N VAL A 113 13.96 -6.43 -3.21
CA VAL A 113 13.84 -7.57 -2.29
C VAL A 113 12.54 -8.31 -2.57
N SER A 114 12.49 -9.60 -2.24
CA SER A 114 11.31 -10.44 -2.46
C SER A 114 11.27 -11.63 -1.49
N ALA A 115 10.25 -12.46 -1.62
CA ALA A 115 10.20 -13.75 -0.94
C ALA A 115 11.42 -14.61 -1.29
N SER A 116 11.81 -14.63 -2.57
CA SER A 116 12.94 -15.36 -3.14
C SER A 116 13.67 -14.48 -4.15
N ASP A 117 14.80 -14.96 -4.69
CA ASP A 117 15.61 -14.27 -5.71
C ASP A 117 15.05 -14.42 -7.15
N ILE A 118 13.77 -14.70 -7.26
CA ILE A 118 13.06 -14.89 -8.52
C ILE A 118 12.65 -13.51 -9.10
N PRO A 119 13.13 -13.13 -10.30
CA PRO A 119 12.83 -11.83 -10.89
C PRO A 119 11.34 -11.62 -11.16
N SER A 120 10.87 -10.38 -10.97
CA SER A 120 9.55 -9.98 -11.45
C SER A 120 9.49 -9.98 -12.97
N ARG A 121 8.36 -10.42 -13.53
CA ARG A 121 8.11 -10.30 -14.98
C ARG A 121 8.02 -8.85 -15.47
N VAL A 122 7.82 -7.91 -14.55
CA VAL A 122 7.62 -6.48 -14.86
C VAL A 122 8.86 -5.65 -14.55
N GLY A 123 9.61 -5.95 -13.49
CA GLY A 123 10.71 -5.11 -12.99
C GLY A 123 12.07 -5.37 -13.67
N GLY A 124 12.38 -6.60 -14.02
CA GLY A 124 13.62 -7.00 -14.71
C GLY A 124 14.88 -7.12 -13.86
N ASP A 125 14.95 -6.55 -12.68
CA ASP A 125 16.07 -6.70 -11.75
C ASP A 125 15.94 -8.01 -10.95
N ILE A 126 17.09 -8.65 -10.67
CA ILE A 126 17.13 -9.83 -9.80
C ILE A 126 16.99 -9.34 -8.35
N PRO A 127 15.91 -9.72 -7.63
CA PRO A 127 15.76 -9.33 -6.24
C PRO A 127 16.67 -10.16 -5.34
N ARG A 128 16.92 -9.67 -4.14
CA ARG A 128 17.49 -10.45 -3.05
C ARG A 128 16.35 -11.05 -2.21
N ALA A 129 16.47 -12.31 -1.85
CA ALA A 129 15.56 -12.94 -0.88
C ALA A 129 15.66 -12.23 0.47
N LEU A 130 14.51 -11.92 1.08
CA LEU A 130 14.42 -11.35 2.42
C LEU A 130 14.84 -12.37 3.49
N THR A 131 15.54 -11.94 4.51
CA THR A 131 15.73 -12.72 5.73
C THR A 131 14.45 -12.73 6.56
N THR A 132 14.34 -13.67 7.51
CA THR A 132 13.20 -13.74 8.44
C THR A 132 13.01 -12.43 9.23
N ASP A 133 14.09 -11.85 9.75
CA ASP A 133 14.03 -10.59 10.51
C ASP A 133 13.57 -9.40 9.64
N GLU A 134 13.99 -9.37 8.38
CA GLU A 134 13.54 -8.35 7.43
C GLU A 134 12.04 -8.50 7.10
N ILE A 135 11.53 -9.72 7.03
CA ILE A 135 10.10 -9.98 6.83
C ILE A 135 9.30 -9.40 8.00
N TYR A 136 9.70 -9.69 9.25
CA TYR A 136 9.05 -9.11 10.43
C TYR A 136 9.15 -7.58 10.46
N THR A 137 10.31 -7.02 10.09
CA THR A 137 10.46 -5.56 9.95
C THR A 137 9.45 -4.98 8.97
N ILE A 138 9.23 -5.63 7.82
CA ILE A 138 8.25 -5.16 6.82
C ILE A 138 6.82 -5.29 7.36
N VAL A 139 6.50 -6.35 8.11
CA VAL A 139 5.20 -6.48 8.80
C VAL A 139 4.95 -5.27 9.70
N ASP A 140 5.94 -4.90 10.52
CA ASP A 140 5.85 -3.73 11.39
C ASP A 140 5.66 -2.43 10.59
N LYS A 141 6.32 -2.28 9.42
CA LYS A 141 6.15 -1.12 8.54
C LYS A 141 4.72 -0.98 8.01
N PHE A 142 4.05 -2.08 7.66
CA PHE A 142 2.62 -2.04 7.31
C PHE A 142 1.76 -1.64 8.51
N ALA A 143 2.04 -2.16 9.71
CA ALA A 143 1.32 -1.80 10.93
C ALA A 143 1.48 -0.31 11.27
N GLU A 144 2.70 0.22 11.20
CA GLU A 144 2.99 1.64 11.39
C GLU A 144 2.29 2.51 10.35
N ALA A 145 2.30 2.10 9.07
CA ALA A 145 1.60 2.80 8.00
C ALA A 145 0.08 2.86 8.24
N ALA A 146 -0.53 1.76 8.69
CA ALA A 146 -1.95 1.73 9.03
C ALA A 146 -2.28 2.67 10.20
N LYS A 147 -1.42 2.76 11.24
CA LYS A 147 -1.58 3.73 12.34
C LYS A 147 -1.52 5.18 11.82
N ARG A 148 -0.58 5.48 10.91
CA ARG A 148 -0.49 6.80 10.26
C ARG A 148 -1.74 7.12 9.45
N ALA A 149 -2.29 6.14 8.73
CA ALA A 149 -3.55 6.31 7.99
C ALA A 149 -4.71 6.70 8.93
N VAL A 150 -4.84 6.03 10.07
CA VAL A 150 -5.83 6.39 11.11
C VAL A 150 -5.61 7.83 11.60
N THR A 151 -4.36 8.18 11.93
CA THR A 151 -4.00 9.54 12.39
C THR A 151 -4.28 10.60 11.33
N ALA A 152 -4.09 10.27 10.06
CA ALA A 152 -4.39 11.14 8.91
C ALA A 152 -5.89 11.23 8.58
N GLY A 153 -6.77 10.46 9.24
CA GLY A 153 -8.21 10.53 9.07
C GLY A 153 -8.80 9.63 7.99
N PHE A 154 -8.08 8.63 7.49
CA PHE A 154 -8.63 7.63 6.59
C PHE A 154 -9.70 6.78 7.30
N ASP A 155 -10.80 6.49 6.61
CA ASP A 155 -11.88 5.64 7.10
C ASP A 155 -11.54 4.14 7.05
N ALA A 156 -10.60 3.75 6.17
CA ALA A 156 -10.13 2.38 6.00
C ALA A 156 -8.74 2.33 5.38
N VAL A 157 -8.09 1.17 5.48
CA VAL A 157 -6.89 0.82 4.71
C VAL A 157 -7.18 -0.38 3.82
N GLU A 158 -6.56 -0.42 2.65
CA GLU A 158 -6.53 -1.57 1.75
C GLU A 158 -5.10 -2.09 1.70
N ILE A 159 -4.91 -3.40 1.68
CA ILE A 159 -3.58 -4.03 1.64
C ILE A 159 -3.36 -4.66 0.28
N GLN A 160 -2.26 -4.29 -0.40
CA GLN A 160 -1.93 -4.79 -1.72
C GLN A 160 -1.36 -6.21 -1.65
N ALA A 161 -2.24 -7.21 -1.78
CA ALA A 161 -1.88 -8.62 -1.82
C ALA A 161 -1.94 -9.23 -3.22
N GLY A 162 -2.08 -8.41 -4.26
CA GLY A 162 -2.19 -8.82 -5.66
C GLY A 162 -1.13 -8.22 -6.58
N HIS A 163 -1.34 -8.36 -7.88
CA HIS A 163 -0.60 -7.73 -8.98
C HIS A 163 0.92 -7.99 -9.00
N GLY A 164 1.39 -9.06 -8.37
CA GLY A 164 2.81 -9.39 -8.34
C GLY A 164 3.66 -8.52 -7.41
N TYR A 165 3.06 -7.76 -6.48
CA TYR A 165 3.77 -7.04 -5.43
C TYR A 165 4.15 -7.95 -4.25
N LEU A 166 4.87 -7.45 -3.26
CA LEU A 166 5.55 -8.25 -2.24
C LEU A 166 4.66 -9.32 -1.58
N LEU A 167 3.47 -8.97 -1.12
CA LEU A 167 2.58 -9.94 -0.46
C LEU A 167 2.12 -11.04 -1.44
N ASN A 168 1.86 -10.68 -2.69
CA ASN A 168 1.55 -11.67 -3.73
C ASN A 168 2.76 -12.55 -4.04
N GLN A 169 3.98 -12.01 -3.96
CA GLN A 169 5.21 -12.80 -4.16
C GLN A 169 5.39 -13.86 -3.07
N PHE A 170 4.99 -13.58 -1.82
CA PHE A 170 4.97 -14.59 -0.76
C PHE A 170 3.87 -15.64 -0.98
N LEU A 171 2.68 -15.23 -1.38
CA LEU A 171 1.52 -16.12 -1.58
C LEU A 171 1.73 -17.11 -2.74
N SER A 172 2.40 -16.69 -3.80
CA SER A 172 2.53 -17.47 -5.04
C SER A 172 3.68 -18.48 -4.97
N PRO A 173 3.44 -19.77 -5.24
CA PRO A 173 4.52 -20.77 -5.30
C PRO A 173 5.46 -20.57 -6.49
N THR A 174 5.11 -19.72 -7.47
CA THR A 174 5.97 -19.41 -8.62
C THR A 174 7.01 -18.33 -8.33
N THR A 175 6.86 -17.60 -7.22
CA THR A 175 7.74 -16.50 -6.80
C THR A 175 8.25 -16.67 -5.37
N ASN A 176 7.90 -17.80 -4.73
CA ASN A 176 8.32 -18.14 -3.37
C ASN A 176 8.74 -19.60 -3.33
N ASP A 177 10.04 -19.86 -3.36
CA ASP A 177 10.67 -21.17 -3.23
C ASP A 177 11.30 -21.40 -1.85
N ARG A 178 10.95 -20.56 -0.86
CA ARG A 178 11.43 -20.67 0.52
C ARG A 178 11.07 -22.00 1.15
N THR A 179 11.95 -22.45 2.04
CA THR A 179 11.76 -23.71 2.82
C THR A 179 11.58 -23.44 4.31
N ASP A 180 11.54 -22.18 4.73
CA ASP A 180 11.28 -21.77 6.12
C ASP A 180 9.77 -21.57 6.39
N GLU A 181 9.45 -20.94 7.53
CA GLU A 181 8.07 -20.67 7.97
C GLU A 181 7.24 -19.80 7.03
N PHE A 182 7.86 -19.13 6.04
CA PHE A 182 7.21 -18.28 5.04
C PHE A 182 7.13 -18.93 3.65
N GLY A 183 7.47 -20.20 3.51
CA GLY A 183 7.49 -20.92 2.25
C GLY A 183 6.85 -22.31 2.29
N GLY A 184 6.90 -23.03 1.17
CA GLY A 184 6.37 -24.40 1.07
C GLY A 184 4.83 -24.47 1.02
N SER A 185 4.16 -24.80 2.11
CA SER A 185 2.70 -24.97 2.16
C SER A 185 1.93 -23.66 1.96
N LYS A 186 0.62 -23.78 1.63
CA LYS A 186 -0.25 -22.57 1.54
C LYS A 186 -0.32 -21.87 2.90
N GLU A 187 -0.37 -22.63 3.96
CA GLU A 187 -0.45 -22.16 5.33
C GLU A 187 0.79 -21.32 5.68
N ASN A 188 1.97 -21.78 5.28
CA ASN A 188 3.24 -21.07 5.52
C ASN A 188 3.43 -19.84 4.61
N ARG A 189 2.87 -19.84 3.41
CA ARG A 189 2.95 -18.66 2.53
C ARG A 189 1.97 -17.55 2.89
N ALA A 190 0.92 -17.84 3.63
CA ALA A 190 -0.12 -16.90 4.02
C ALA A 190 0.20 -16.01 5.24
N PRO A 191 1.04 -16.39 6.24
CA PRO A 191 1.24 -15.61 7.46
C PRO A 191 1.62 -14.16 7.20
N VAL A 192 2.50 -13.88 6.23
CA VAL A 192 2.88 -12.50 5.90
C VAL A 192 1.64 -11.65 5.57
N SER A 193 0.64 -12.23 4.89
CA SER A 193 -0.62 -11.53 4.59
C SER A 193 -1.55 -11.47 5.81
N TYR A 194 -1.64 -12.54 6.61
CA TYR A 194 -2.54 -12.59 7.77
C TYR A 194 -2.07 -11.71 8.94
N THR A 195 -0.79 -11.64 9.22
CA THR A 195 -0.25 -10.75 10.27
C THR A 195 -0.52 -9.28 9.96
N HIS A 196 -0.57 -8.90 8.68
CA HIS A 196 -0.96 -7.55 8.27
C HIS A 196 -2.47 -7.28 8.47
N LEU A 197 -3.32 -8.31 8.35
CA LEU A 197 -4.77 -8.20 8.50
C LEU A 197 -5.25 -8.21 9.95
N THR A 198 -4.43 -8.66 10.89
CA THR A 198 -4.73 -8.69 12.33
C THR A 198 -4.27 -7.44 13.08
N LEU A 199 -4.11 -6.32 12.36
CA LEU A 199 -3.90 -5.02 13.02
C LEU A 199 -5.03 -4.76 14.01
N PRO A 200 -4.73 -4.36 15.27
CA PRO A 200 -5.77 -4.11 16.25
C PRO A 200 -6.71 -3.04 15.73
N THR A 201 -7.93 -3.45 15.42
CA THR A 201 -9.04 -2.51 15.21
C THR A 201 -9.46 -2.06 16.60
N THR A 202 -8.92 -0.95 17.07
CA THR A 202 -9.45 -0.21 18.23
C THR A 202 -10.71 0.52 17.84
#